data_1b4a59bf349e43955faa7c6d3b5e64bb
#
_entry.id   1b4a59bf349e43955faa7c6d3b5e64bb
#
_cell.length_a   1.000
_cell.length_b   1.000
_cell.length_c   1.000
_cell.angle_alpha   90.00
_cell.angle_beta   90.00
_cell.angle_gamma   90.00
#
_symmetry.space_group_name_H-M   'P 1'
#
loop_
_entity.id
_entity.type
_entity.pdbx_description
1 polymer ?
#
loop_
_entity_poly.entity_id
_entity_poly.type
_entity_poly.pdbx_seq_one_letter_code
_entity_poly.pdbx_strand_id
1 'polypeptide(L)'
;EQELNKLRDYLENNFQDYFQTKYAQKPITFDQIRRKIQPGEVVISYSMNMPDTLNEGNLYIFALSKKDRRFLKQPVTEQTINDIRTVYSVLSSNQFLNSGIREFTSFCSSARRLYKLMVMPLQDMLTEKRLTIIPDVMLSYLPFEALLTQMPDTASIHYYNLPYLVLKYPVTYSYSSRLLYQK
;
A
#
# COMPACT_ATOMS: atom_id res chain seq x y z
N GLU A 1 -14.25 -19.74 28.38
CA GLU A 1 -13.90 -20.57 27.19
C GLU A 1 -15.08 -21.45 26.74
N GLN A 2 -15.76 -22.15 27.67
CA GLN A 2 -16.91 -23.02 27.34
C GLN A 2 -18.10 -22.26 26.72
N GLU A 3 -18.42 -21.05 27.19
CA GLU A 3 -19.51 -20.24 26.64
C GLU A 3 -19.16 -19.71 25.25
N LEU A 4 -17.88 -19.35 25.00
CA LEU A 4 -17.41 -18.89 23.71
C LEU A 4 -17.46 -20.00 22.65
N ASN A 5 -17.13 -21.22 23.05
CA ASN A 5 -17.25 -22.39 22.17
C ASN A 5 -18.73 -22.71 21.84
N LYS A 6 -19.62 -22.65 22.81
CA LYS A 6 -21.08 -22.83 22.59
C LYS A 6 -21.65 -21.77 21.64
N LEU A 7 -21.25 -20.52 21.79
CA LEU A 7 -21.66 -19.44 20.87
C LEU A 7 -21.14 -19.68 19.48
N ARG A 8 -19.89 -20.15 19.35
CA ARG A 8 -19.28 -20.48 18.09
C ARG A 8 -20.00 -21.61 17.36
N ASP A 9 -20.31 -22.70 18.08
CA ASP A 9 -21.07 -23.83 17.55
C ASP A 9 -22.49 -23.41 17.14
N TYR A 10 -23.12 -22.52 17.92
CA TYR A 10 -24.42 -21.96 17.58
C TYR A 10 -24.38 -21.14 16.29
N LEU A 11 -23.38 -20.29 16.13
CA LEU A 11 -23.19 -19.48 14.92
C LEU A 11 -22.87 -20.36 13.68
N GLU A 12 -22.09 -21.41 13.85
CA GLU A 12 -21.76 -22.35 12.77
C GLU A 12 -23.01 -23.09 12.26
N ASN A 13 -23.87 -23.52 13.19
CA ASN A 13 -25.07 -24.30 12.84
C ASN A 13 -26.23 -23.45 12.30
N ASN A 14 -26.38 -22.20 12.75
CA ASN A 14 -27.56 -21.40 12.45
C ASN A 14 -27.29 -20.25 11.48
N PHE A 15 -26.01 -19.83 11.32
CA PHE A 15 -25.62 -18.69 10.49
C PHE A 15 -24.36 -19.03 9.67
N GLN A 16 -24.47 -20.05 8.83
CA GLN A 16 -23.33 -20.60 8.07
C GLN A 16 -22.58 -19.55 7.26
N ASP A 17 -23.28 -18.67 6.53
CA ASP A 17 -22.63 -17.63 5.71
C ASP A 17 -21.87 -16.63 6.56
N TYR A 18 -22.42 -16.24 7.70
CA TYR A 18 -21.75 -15.36 8.66
C TYR A 18 -20.53 -16.02 9.29
N PHE A 19 -20.69 -17.30 9.72
CA PHE A 19 -19.62 -18.08 10.32
C PHE A 19 -18.47 -18.31 9.33
N GLN A 20 -18.77 -18.70 8.09
CA GLN A 20 -17.79 -18.88 7.03
C GLN A 20 -17.04 -17.58 6.72
N THR A 21 -17.74 -16.45 6.73
CA THR A 21 -17.13 -15.14 6.47
C THR A 21 -16.22 -14.67 7.60
N LYS A 22 -16.57 -14.95 8.86
CA LYS A 22 -15.89 -14.38 10.03
C LYS A 22 -14.93 -15.35 10.73
N TYR A 23 -15.23 -16.62 10.80
CA TYR A 23 -14.49 -17.60 11.61
C TYR A 23 -13.86 -18.75 10.84
N ALA A 24 -14.49 -19.26 9.78
CA ALA A 24 -13.96 -20.36 8.99
C ALA A 24 -13.01 -19.88 7.90
N GLN A 25 -12.16 -18.90 8.20
CA GLN A 25 -11.26 -18.28 7.25
C GLN A 25 -10.09 -19.22 6.92
N LYS A 26 -10.27 -20.07 5.91
CA LYS A 26 -9.12 -20.78 5.32
C LYS A 26 -8.13 -19.74 4.75
N PRO A 27 -6.83 -19.86 5.07
CA PRO A 27 -5.82 -19.02 4.46
C PRO A 27 -5.91 -19.10 2.94
N ILE A 28 -5.94 -17.96 2.28
CA ILE A 28 -5.89 -17.93 0.82
C ILE A 28 -4.44 -18.11 0.39
N THR A 29 -4.19 -19.08 -0.48
CA THR A 29 -2.85 -19.35 -0.99
C THR A 29 -2.46 -18.36 -2.09
N PHE A 30 -1.16 -18.16 -2.28
CA PHE A 30 -0.64 -17.34 -3.39
C PHE A 30 -1.15 -17.81 -4.76
N ASP A 31 -1.27 -19.12 -4.96
CA ASP A 31 -1.75 -19.69 -6.23
C ASP A 31 -3.22 -19.35 -6.49
N GLN A 32 -4.04 -19.31 -5.45
CA GLN A 32 -5.43 -18.91 -5.57
C GLN A 32 -5.55 -17.42 -5.97
N ILE A 33 -4.78 -16.52 -5.34
CA ILE A 33 -4.74 -15.11 -5.70
C ILE A 33 -4.21 -14.95 -7.12
N ARG A 34 -3.11 -15.63 -7.47
CA ARG A 34 -2.47 -15.56 -8.78
C ARG A 34 -3.41 -15.92 -9.92
N ARG A 35 -4.32 -16.88 -9.73
CA ARG A 35 -5.33 -17.24 -10.74
C ARG A 35 -6.27 -16.08 -11.06
N LYS A 36 -6.56 -15.21 -10.09
CA LYS A 36 -7.47 -14.06 -10.23
C LYS A 36 -6.80 -12.80 -10.79
N ILE A 37 -5.48 -12.67 -10.64
CA ILE A 37 -4.72 -11.53 -11.18
C ILE A 37 -4.90 -11.47 -12.70
N GLN A 38 -5.18 -10.27 -13.22
CA GLN A 38 -5.33 -10.06 -14.65
C GLN A 38 -3.96 -10.02 -15.37
N PRO A 39 -3.88 -10.36 -16.65
CA PRO A 39 -2.68 -10.11 -17.43
C PRO A 39 -2.30 -8.62 -17.37
N GLY A 40 -1.02 -8.31 -17.16
CA GLY A 40 -0.57 -6.92 -17.01
C GLY A 40 -0.88 -6.26 -15.65
N GLU A 41 -1.30 -7.02 -14.65
CA GLU A 41 -1.56 -6.55 -13.28
C GLU A 41 -0.48 -7.05 -12.31
N VAL A 42 -0.09 -6.19 -11.38
CA VAL A 42 0.71 -6.54 -10.20
C VAL A 42 -0.06 -6.14 -8.95
N VAL A 43 -0.30 -7.09 -8.07
CA VAL A 43 -0.86 -6.87 -6.74
C VAL A 43 0.28 -6.67 -5.77
N ILE A 44 0.26 -5.56 -5.02
CA ILE A 44 1.28 -5.25 -4.02
C ILE A 44 0.58 -5.07 -2.68
N SER A 45 0.88 -5.95 -1.73
CA SER A 45 0.40 -5.85 -0.36
C SER A 45 1.52 -5.36 0.55
N TYR A 46 1.20 -4.39 1.36
CA TYR A 46 2.11 -3.82 2.35
C TYR A 46 1.66 -4.20 3.75
N SER A 47 2.63 -4.44 4.62
CA SER A 47 2.42 -4.54 6.07
C SER A 47 3.57 -3.84 6.77
N MET A 48 3.26 -2.98 7.73
CA MET A 48 4.24 -2.14 8.40
C MET A 48 4.09 -2.24 9.91
N ASN A 49 5.22 -2.48 10.60
CA ASN A 49 5.30 -2.25 12.02
C ASN A 49 6.11 -0.97 12.29
N MET A 50 5.66 -0.23 13.29
CA MET A 50 6.30 1.02 13.69
C MET A 50 7.57 0.74 14.48
N PRO A 51 8.60 1.62 14.37
CA PRO A 51 9.70 1.59 15.30
C PRO A 51 9.19 1.89 16.71
N ASP A 52 9.73 1.20 17.69
CA ASP A 52 9.53 1.46 19.11
C ASP A 52 10.90 1.63 19.81
N THR A 53 10.89 1.82 21.13
CA THR A 53 12.12 2.04 21.91
C THR A 53 13.10 0.85 21.89
N LEU A 54 12.64 -0.33 21.50
CA LEU A 54 13.40 -1.58 21.54
C LEU A 54 13.64 -2.18 20.15
N ASN A 55 12.78 -1.82 19.14
CA ASN A 55 12.81 -2.44 17.84
C ASN A 55 12.78 -1.42 16.71
N GLU A 56 13.57 -1.67 15.68
CA GLU A 56 13.45 -0.95 14.42
C GLU A 56 12.15 -1.32 13.72
N GLY A 57 11.49 -0.31 13.13
CA GLY A 57 10.32 -0.53 12.30
C GLY A 57 10.67 -1.26 10.99
N ASN A 58 9.74 -2.01 10.46
CA ASN A 58 9.91 -2.71 9.20
C ASN A 58 8.68 -2.57 8.31
N LEU A 59 8.94 -2.41 7.02
CA LEU A 59 7.96 -2.47 5.95
C LEU A 59 8.16 -3.79 5.20
N TYR A 60 7.14 -4.62 5.21
CA TYR A 60 7.06 -5.86 4.44
C TYR A 60 6.27 -5.60 3.16
N ILE A 61 6.84 -5.97 2.02
CA ILE A 61 6.26 -5.76 0.70
C ILE A 61 6.08 -7.11 0.03
N PHE A 62 4.85 -7.48 -0.26
CA PHE A 62 4.51 -8.68 -1.00
C PHE A 62 3.99 -8.28 -2.38
N ALA A 63 4.73 -8.58 -3.43
CA ALA A 63 4.32 -8.33 -4.80
C ALA A 63 4.03 -9.64 -5.52
N LEU A 64 2.90 -9.67 -6.25
CA LEU A 64 2.44 -10.85 -6.97
C LEU A 64 1.91 -10.46 -8.35
N SER A 65 2.36 -11.19 -9.37
CA SER A 65 1.85 -11.12 -10.75
C SER A 65 1.46 -12.50 -11.23
N LYS A 66 0.96 -12.63 -12.46
CA LYS A 66 0.73 -13.95 -13.10
C LYS A 66 1.99 -14.83 -13.15
N LYS A 67 3.16 -14.21 -13.32
CA LYS A 67 4.41 -14.92 -13.62
C LYS A 67 5.39 -14.94 -12.45
N ASP A 68 5.36 -13.91 -11.60
CA ASP A 68 6.39 -13.69 -10.60
C ASP A 68 5.81 -13.30 -9.24
N ARG A 69 6.57 -13.58 -8.19
CA ARG A 69 6.26 -13.19 -6.81
C ARG A 69 7.53 -12.68 -6.13
N ARG A 70 7.37 -11.64 -5.30
CA ARG A 70 8.49 -11.07 -4.55
C ARG A 70 8.08 -10.73 -3.14
N PHE A 71 8.97 -11.00 -2.21
CA PHE A 71 8.88 -10.55 -0.84
C PHE A 71 10.10 -9.71 -0.51
N LEU A 72 9.88 -8.52 0.03
CA LEU A 72 10.92 -7.61 0.45
C LEU A 72 10.66 -7.16 1.89
N LYS A 73 11.74 -6.92 2.62
CA LYS A 73 11.74 -6.29 3.94
C LYS A 73 12.59 -5.03 3.84
N GLN A 74 12.02 -3.89 4.22
CA GLN A 74 12.67 -2.58 4.20
C GLN A 74 12.64 -1.97 5.61
N PRO A 75 13.68 -1.24 6.05
CA PRO A 75 13.65 -0.57 7.33
C PRO A 75 12.68 0.60 7.30
N VAL A 76 11.96 0.80 8.40
CA VAL A 76 11.10 1.96 8.64
C VAL A 76 11.77 2.83 9.70
N THR A 77 12.11 4.04 9.33
CA THR A 77 12.72 5.04 10.21
C THR A 77 11.72 6.13 10.58
N GLU A 78 12.05 6.98 11.54
CA GLU A 78 11.28 8.20 11.82
C GLU A 78 11.13 9.08 10.57
N GLN A 79 12.16 9.13 9.71
CA GLN A 79 12.09 9.87 8.45
C GLN A 79 11.00 9.29 7.54
N THR A 80 10.85 7.96 7.48
CA THR A 80 9.79 7.29 6.70
C THR A 80 8.41 7.73 7.18
N ILE A 81 8.20 7.77 8.50
CA ILE A 81 6.94 8.21 9.10
C ILE A 81 6.66 9.69 8.81
N ASN A 82 7.68 10.53 8.93
CA ASN A 82 7.57 11.95 8.62
C ASN A 82 7.29 12.19 7.13
N ASP A 83 7.87 11.39 6.24
CA ASP A 83 7.60 11.45 4.81
C ASP A 83 6.14 11.11 4.50
N ILE A 84 5.57 10.07 5.12
CA ILE A 84 4.16 9.70 4.96
C ILE A 84 3.26 10.86 5.43
N ARG A 85 3.55 11.43 6.61
CA ARG A 85 2.80 12.57 7.15
C ARG A 85 2.89 13.80 6.24
N THR A 86 4.07 14.09 5.70
CA THR A 86 4.30 15.23 4.81
C THR A 86 3.47 15.09 3.53
N VAL A 87 3.53 13.94 2.87
CA VAL A 87 2.73 13.70 1.65
C VAL A 87 1.24 13.79 1.94
N TYR A 88 0.77 13.15 3.02
CA TYR A 88 -0.63 13.20 3.42
C TYR A 88 -1.08 14.64 3.74
N SER A 89 -0.34 15.39 4.55
CA SER A 89 -0.73 16.73 4.98
C SER A 89 -0.82 17.71 3.81
N VAL A 90 0.11 17.67 2.87
CA VAL A 90 0.10 18.54 1.69
C VAL A 90 -1.10 18.25 0.81
N LEU A 91 -1.45 16.97 0.60
CA LEU A 91 -2.53 16.58 -0.32
C LEU A 91 -3.93 16.63 0.32
N SER A 92 -4.03 16.49 1.64
CA SER A 92 -5.31 16.53 2.36
C SER A 92 -5.76 17.94 2.75
N SER A 93 -4.86 18.92 2.73
CA SER A 93 -5.14 20.30 3.10
C SER A 93 -5.28 21.17 1.86
N ASN A 94 -6.21 22.14 1.89
CA ASN A 94 -6.28 23.19 0.86
C ASN A 94 -5.04 24.09 0.84
N GLN A 95 -4.07 23.85 1.73
CA GLN A 95 -2.83 24.61 1.86
C GLN A 95 -1.88 24.39 0.67
N PHE A 96 -2.03 23.29 -0.09
CA PHE A 96 -1.16 23.06 -1.24
C PHE A 96 -1.26 24.18 -2.30
N LEU A 97 -2.41 24.85 -2.40
CA LEU A 97 -2.61 25.99 -3.32
C LEU A 97 -1.87 27.26 -2.86
N ASN A 98 -1.58 27.37 -1.57
CA ASN A 98 -0.89 28.49 -0.94
C ASN A 98 0.47 28.10 -0.33
N SER A 99 0.95 26.87 -0.62
CA SER A 99 2.22 26.39 -0.12
C SER A 99 3.38 27.16 -0.73
N GLY A 100 4.38 27.50 0.10
CA GLY A 100 5.61 28.09 -0.36
C GLY A 100 6.55 27.05 -1.00
N ILE A 101 7.67 27.53 -1.53
CA ILE A 101 8.71 26.71 -2.17
C ILE A 101 9.26 25.63 -1.22
N ARG A 102 9.29 25.91 0.08
CA ARG A 102 9.80 25.00 1.12
C ARG A 102 8.91 23.78 1.26
N GLU A 103 7.58 23.98 1.35
CA GLU A 103 6.57 22.94 1.46
C GLU A 103 6.56 22.10 0.19
N PHE A 104 6.63 22.74 -0.97
CA PHE A 104 6.73 22.06 -2.25
C PHE A 104 7.96 21.15 -2.34
N THR A 105 9.15 21.69 -1.99
CA THR A 105 10.40 20.92 -1.97
C THR A 105 10.36 19.76 -0.99
N SER A 106 9.76 19.98 0.19
CA SER A 106 9.57 18.95 1.20
C SER A 106 8.66 17.83 0.69
N PHE A 107 7.52 18.17 0.09
CA PHE A 107 6.62 17.22 -0.56
C PHE A 107 7.35 16.39 -1.63
N CYS A 108 8.03 17.04 -2.57
CA CYS A 108 8.75 16.36 -3.65
C CYS A 108 9.80 15.37 -3.11
N SER A 109 10.56 15.80 -2.11
CA SER A 109 11.59 14.98 -1.47
C SER A 109 10.99 13.77 -0.75
N SER A 110 9.91 13.98 0.02
CA SER A 110 9.22 12.92 0.75
C SER A 110 8.56 11.91 -0.20
N ALA A 111 7.81 12.39 -1.19
CA ALA A 111 7.15 11.53 -2.18
C ALA A 111 8.17 10.71 -2.99
N ARG A 112 9.34 11.28 -3.28
CA ARG A 112 10.43 10.57 -3.97
C ARG A 112 11.08 9.51 -3.08
N ARG A 113 11.34 9.80 -1.80
CA ARG A 113 11.91 8.81 -0.86
C ARG A 113 10.96 7.64 -0.66
N LEU A 114 9.67 7.90 -0.48
CA LEU A 114 8.65 6.85 -0.37
C LEU A 114 8.56 5.99 -1.63
N TYR A 115 8.62 6.58 -2.82
CA TYR A 115 8.70 5.80 -4.06
C TYR A 115 9.92 4.87 -4.08
N LYS A 116 11.10 5.38 -3.69
CA LYS A 116 12.34 4.58 -3.64
C LYS A 116 12.23 3.42 -2.67
N LEU A 117 11.56 3.62 -1.54
CA LEU A 117 11.39 2.60 -0.50
C LEU A 117 10.37 1.54 -0.90
N MET A 118 9.23 1.95 -1.46
CA MET A 118 8.03 1.11 -1.59
C MET A 118 7.85 0.51 -2.98
N VAL A 119 8.20 1.25 -4.04
CA VAL A 119 7.84 0.88 -5.42
C VAL A 119 9.07 0.56 -6.26
N MET A 120 10.13 1.36 -6.17
CA MET A 120 11.33 1.20 -6.99
C MET A 120 11.97 -0.20 -6.89
N PRO A 121 12.00 -0.88 -5.72
CA PRO A 121 12.57 -2.23 -5.63
C PRO A 121 11.81 -3.31 -6.40
N LEU A 122 10.62 -2.98 -6.90
CA LEU A 122 9.77 -3.85 -7.72
C LEU A 122 9.77 -3.46 -9.20
N GLN A 123 10.56 -2.46 -9.60
CA GLN A 123 10.45 -1.80 -10.91
C GLN A 123 10.56 -2.78 -12.10
N ASP A 124 11.34 -3.82 -11.98
CA ASP A 124 11.48 -4.89 -12.97
C ASP A 124 10.20 -5.73 -13.15
N MET A 125 9.37 -5.86 -12.09
CA MET A 125 8.05 -6.50 -12.17
C MET A 125 6.97 -5.59 -12.75
N LEU A 126 7.18 -4.26 -12.77
CA LEU A 126 6.15 -3.25 -13.03
C LEU A 126 6.11 -2.77 -14.48
N THR A 127 6.91 -3.33 -15.39
CA THR A 127 6.95 -2.90 -16.79
C THR A 127 5.57 -3.01 -17.44
N GLU A 128 4.99 -1.88 -17.87
CA GLU A 128 3.69 -1.76 -18.55
C GLU A 128 2.50 -2.38 -17.79
N LYS A 129 2.50 -2.27 -16.46
CA LYS A 129 1.51 -2.97 -15.65
C LYS A 129 0.65 -2.02 -14.82
N ARG A 130 -0.59 -2.47 -14.55
CA ARG A 130 -1.50 -1.88 -13.58
C ARG A 130 -1.12 -2.33 -12.17
N LEU A 131 -1.21 -1.43 -11.21
CA LEU A 131 -0.95 -1.72 -9.80
C LEU A 131 -2.25 -1.85 -9.03
N THR A 132 -2.40 -2.95 -8.30
CA THR A 132 -3.43 -3.08 -7.28
C THR A 132 -2.74 -3.04 -5.92
N ILE A 133 -2.95 -1.96 -5.19
CA ILE A 133 -2.34 -1.70 -3.89
C ILE A 133 -3.25 -2.19 -2.77
N ILE A 134 -2.69 -2.96 -1.85
CA ILE A 134 -3.32 -3.36 -0.60
C ILE A 134 -2.49 -2.73 0.53
N PRO A 135 -2.86 -1.54 1.00
CA PRO A 135 -2.10 -0.85 2.03
C PRO A 135 -2.42 -1.42 3.41
N ASP A 136 -1.45 -1.33 4.32
CA ASP A 136 -1.69 -1.51 5.75
C ASP A 136 -2.33 -0.26 6.36
N VAL A 137 -2.82 -0.35 7.59
CA VAL A 137 -3.60 0.68 8.29
C VAL A 137 -3.01 2.09 8.13
N MET A 138 -1.73 2.26 8.43
CA MET A 138 -1.07 3.57 8.30
C MET A 138 -0.87 4.00 6.84
N LEU A 139 -0.58 3.06 5.96
CA LEU A 139 -0.38 3.33 4.54
C LEU A 139 -1.69 3.57 3.77
N SER A 140 -2.84 3.29 4.39
CA SER A 140 -4.16 3.60 3.80
C SER A 140 -4.42 5.09 3.62
N TYR A 141 -3.68 5.93 4.35
CA TYR A 141 -3.72 7.40 4.19
C TYR A 141 -2.74 7.92 3.14
N LEU A 142 -1.84 7.07 2.63
CA LEU A 142 -0.87 7.47 1.62
C LEU A 142 -1.48 7.30 0.22
N PRO A 143 -1.67 8.39 -0.56
CA PRO A 143 -2.06 8.28 -1.95
C PRO A 143 -0.85 7.83 -2.77
N PHE A 144 -0.72 6.53 -3.02
CA PHE A 144 0.42 5.97 -3.76
C PHE A 144 0.57 6.56 -5.15
N GLU A 145 -0.53 6.91 -5.80
CA GLU A 145 -0.57 7.60 -7.10
C GLU A 145 0.23 8.90 -7.14
N ALA A 146 0.35 9.58 -5.99
CA ALA A 146 1.07 10.85 -5.85
C ALA A 146 2.56 10.70 -5.54
N LEU A 147 3.07 9.47 -5.40
CA LEU A 147 4.50 9.23 -5.25
C LEU A 147 5.26 9.64 -6.52
N LEU A 148 6.49 10.16 -6.38
CA LEU A 148 7.25 10.67 -7.49
C LEU A 148 8.26 9.67 -8.04
N THR A 149 8.15 9.33 -9.32
CA THR A 149 9.04 8.38 -10.00
C THR A 149 10.44 8.96 -10.25
N GLN A 150 10.57 10.30 -10.25
CA GLN A 150 11.82 11.02 -10.38
C GLN A 150 11.81 12.25 -9.46
N MET A 151 12.98 12.80 -9.12
CA MET A 151 13.05 14.07 -8.41
C MET A 151 12.87 15.20 -9.44
N PRO A 152 11.84 16.06 -9.27
CA PRO A 152 11.64 17.19 -10.17
C PRO A 152 12.59 18.34 -9.82
N ASP A 153 12.70 19.32 -10.73
CA ASP A 153 13.22 20.63 -10.37
C ASP A 153 12.28 21.31 -9.34
N THR A 154 12.85 21.80 -8.27
CA THR A 154 12.11 22.47 -7.19
C THR A 154 12.38 23.97 -7.10
N ALA A 155 13.00 24.57 -8.12
CA ALA A 155 13.24 26.01 -8.18
C ALA A 155 11.94 26.83 -8.28
N SER A 156 10.87 26.22 -8.81
CA SER A 156 9.54 26.82 -8.90
C SER A 156 8.44 25.81 -8.57
N ILE A 157 7.26 26.30 -8.14
CA ILE A 157 6.16 25.44 -7.68
C ILE A 157 5.30 25.02 -8.87
N HIS A 158 5.31 23.72 -9.19
CA HIS A 158 4.58 23.14 -10.33
C HIS A 158 3.98 21.77 -9.98
N TYR A 159 3.01 21.70 -9.05
CA TYR A 159 2.37 20.43 -8.65
C TYR A 159 1.76 19.66 -9.82
N TYR A 160 1.22 20.33 -10.81
CA TYR A 160 0.54 19.70 -11.95
C TYR A 160 1.49 19.00 -12.96
N ASN A 161 2.77 19.34 -12.94
CA ASN A 161 3.77 18.77 -13.86
C ASN A 161 4.73 17.78 -13.19
N LEU A 162 4.40 17.29 -12.02
CA LEU A 162 5.26 16.36 -11.32
C LEU A 162 5.20 14.95 -11.93
N PRO A 163 6.32 14.20 -11.91
CA PRO A 163 6.40 12.83 -12.43
C PRO A 163 5.71 11.84 -11.50
N TYR A 164 4.39 11.98 -11.34
CA TYR A 164 3.58 11.14 -10.48
C TYR A 164 3.57 9.67 -10.91
N LEU A 165 3.47 8.76 -9.93
CA LEU A 165 3.39 7.32 -10.17
C LEU A 165 2.23 6.96 -11.09
N VAL A 166 1.06 7.59 -10.91
CA VAL A 166 -0.15 7.33 -11.71
C VAL A 166 0.04 7.62 -13.19
N LEU A 167 0.92 8.53 -13.57
CA LEU A 167 1.22 8.82 -14.97
C LEU A 167 1.98 7.67 -15.65
N LYS A 168 2.64 6.84 -14.87
CA LYS A 168 3.40 5.69 -15.37
C LYS A 168 2.65 4.37 -15.19
N TYR A 169 1.90 4.23 -14.09
CA TYR A 169 1.19 3.01 -13.73
C TYR A 169 -0.22 3.35 -13.24
N PRO A 170 -1.28 2.87 -13.90
CA PRO A 170 -2.63 2.94 -13.34
C PRO A 170 -2.67 2.27 -11.97
N VAL A 171 -3.17 2.98 -10.95
CA VAL A 171 -3.25 2.51 -9.56
C VAL A 171 -4.70 2.23 -9.19
N THR A 172 -4.93 1.10 -8.56
CA THR A 172 -6.21 0.73 -7.92
C THR A 172 -5.94 0.25 -6.51
N TYR A 173 -6.96 0.28 -5.65
CA TYR A 173 -6.85 -0.15 -4.26
C TYR A 173 -7.76 -1.33 -3.96
N SER A 174 -7.32 -2.18 -3.04
CA SER A 174 -8.14 -3.21 -2.42
C SER A 174 -7.87 -3.24 -0.92
N TYR A 175 -8.90 -3.52 -0.13
CA TYR A 175 -8.78 -3.59 1.33
C TYR A 175 -8.09 -4.86 1.82
N SER A 176 -8.11 -5.93 1.02
CA SER A 176 -7.43 -7.17 1.37
C SER A 176 -7.24 -8.07 0.14
N SER A 177 -6.28 -8.98 0.22
CA SER A 177 -6.08 -10.04 -0.78
C SER A 177 -7.30 -10.96 -0.90
N ARG A 178 -8.08 -11.11 0.17
CA ARG A 178 -9.32 -11.90 0.17
C ARG A 178 -10.39 -11.30 -0.74
N LEU A 179 -10.58 -9.98 -0.70
CA LEU A 179 -11.54 -9.30 -1.58
C LEU A 179 -11.16 -9.43 -3.06
N LEU A 180 -9.87 -9.50 -3.38
CA LEU A 180 -9.42 -9.80 -4.74
C LEU A 180 -9.78 -11.23 -5.15
N TYR A 181 -9.76 -12.18 -4.23
CA TYR A 181 -10.12 -13.57 -4.50
C TYR A 181 -11.63 -13.77 -4.71
N GLN A 182 -12.46 -13.00 -4.00
CA GLN A 182 -13.92 -13.10 -4.07
C GLN A 182 -14.54 -12.44 -5.32
N LYS A 183 -13.80 -11.56 -6.01
CA LYS A 183 -14.19 -11.02 -7.32
C LYS A 183 -13.94 -12.06 -8.41
#